data_71ce710a53311f44c61dac636716eda2
#
_entry.id   71ce710a53311f44c61dac636716eda2
#
_cell.length_a   1.000
_cell.length_b   1.000
_cell.length_c   1.000
_cell.angle_alpha   90.00
_cell.angle_beta   90.00
_cell.angle_gamma   90.00
#
_symmetry.space_group_name_H-M   'P 1'
#
loop_
_entity.id
_entity.type
_entity.pdbx_description
1 polymer ?
#
loop_
_entity_poly.entity_id
_entity_poly.type
_entity_poly.pdbx_seq_one_letter_code
_entity_poly.pdbx_strand_id
1 'polypeptide(L)'
;MADLEKASGDLLERLTQVLEERKKGDPEQSYVAKLHHKGQDAILKKIGEESCELVMASKDQDAAKVIAETADLWFHSLVLLGWHGLTAADVLAELDRRMGLSGLVEKANRPQ
;
A
#
# COMPACT_ATOMS: atom_id res chain seq x y z
N MET A 1 8.13 23.05 5.09
CA MET A 1 8.83 21.85 4.56
C MET A 1 8.97 20.77 5.60
N ALA A 2 9.53 21.09 6.77
CA ALA A 2 9.63 20.10 7.86
C ALA A 2 8.26 19.59 8.33
N ASP A 3 7.26 20.46 8.35
CA ASP A 3 5.89 20.08 8.74
C ASP A 3 5.25 19.12 7.73
N LEU A 4 5.53 19.32 6.44
CA LEU A 4 5.00 18.45 5.39
C LEU A 4 5.64 17.06 5.45
N GLU A 5 6.94 16.99 5.66
CA GLU A 5 7.65 15.71 5.80
C GLU A 5 7.15 14.93 7.02
N LYS A 6 6.97 15.62 8.15
CA LYS A 6 6.45 15.03 9.35
C LYS A 6 5.01 14.55 9.17
N ALA A 7 4.18 15.37 8.52
CA ALA A 7 2.78 15.01 8.23
C ALA A 7 2.69 13.78 7.32
N SER A 8 3.60 13.66 6.33
CA SER A 8 3.63 12.51 5.42
C SER A 8 4.00 11.21 6.14
N GLY A 9 5.01 11.24 7.03
CA GLY A 9 5.39 10.10 7.84
C GLY A 9 4.27 9.68 8.79
N ASP A 10 3.67 10.66 9.46
CA ASP A 10 2.54 10.44 10.36
C ASP A 10 1.32 9.91 9.61
N LEU A 11 1.14 10.28 8.35
CA LEU A 11 -0.01 9.84 7.55
C LEU A 11 -0.02 8.33 7.36
N LEU A 12 1.11 7.74 6.97
CA LEU A 12 1.19 6.29 6.77
C LEU A 12 0.98 5.54 8.08
N GLU A 13 1.54 6.05 9.17
CA GLU A 13 1.33 5.46 10.50
C GLU A 13 -0.14 5.55 10.91
N ARG A 14 -0.76 6.72 10.76
CA ARG A 14 -2.17 6.91 11.08
C ARG A 14 -3.06 6.02 10.22
N LEU A 15 -2.75 5.92 8.93
CA LEU A 15 -3.52 5.06 8.02
C LEU A 15 -3.41 3.60 8.44
N THR A 16 -2.22 3.16 8.82
CA THR A 16 -2.01 1.79 9.32
C THR A 16 -2.90 1.53 10.54
N GLN A 17 -2.96 2.46 11.48
CA GLN A 17 -3.79 2.34 12.69
C GLN A 17 -5.28 2.30 12.34
N VAL A 18 -5.72 3.17 11.42
CA VAL A 18 -7.11 3.20 10.96
C VAL A 18 -7.49 1.87 10.33
N LEU A 19 -6.63 1.31 9.49
CA LEU A 19 -6.88 0.03 8.83
C LEU A 19 -6.95 -1.12 9.84
N GLU A 20 -6.08 -1.11 10.86
CA GLU A 20 -6.12 -2.11 11.92
C GLU A 20 -7.44 -2.07 12.70
N GLU A 21 -7.94 -0.88 13.00
CA GLU A 21 -9.22 -0.72 13.66
C GLU A 21 -10.38 -1.17 12.80
N ARG A 22 -10.37 -0.78 11.52
CA ARG A 22 -11.48 -1.06 10.60
C ARG A 22 -11.59 -2.54 10.24
N LYS A 23 -10.49 -3.29 10.22
CA LYS A 23 -10.56 -4.71 9.92
C LYS A 23 -11.34 -5.49 10.97
N LYS A 24 -11.44 -4.95 12.20
CA LYS A 24 -12.20 -5.55 13.30
C LYS A 24 -13.66 -5.10 13.30
N GLY A 25 -14.05 -4.23 12.39
CA GLY A 25 -15.39 -3.67 12.33
C GLY A 25 -16.40 -4.59 11.68
N ASP A 26 -17.60 -4.06 11.52
CA ASP A 26 -18.70 -4.75 10.87
C ASP A 26 -18.51 -4.74 9.35
N PRO A 27 -18.47 -5.92 8.70
CA PRO A 27 -18.34 -5.98 7.23
C PRO A 27 -19.47 -5.26 6.49
N GLU A 28 -20.63 -5.07 7.11
CA GLU A 28 -21.73 -4.31 6.52
C GLU A 28 -21.48 -2.81 6.53
N GLN A 29 -20.59 -2.32 7.41
CA GLN A 29 -20.33 -0.90 7.62
C GLN A 29 -18.93 -0.48 7.18
N SER A 30 -18.00 -1.42 7.03
CA SER A 30 -16.60 -1.13 6.73
C SER A 30 -16.12 -1.92 5.52
N TYR A 31 -15.64 -1.21 4.51
CA TYR A 31 -15.04 -1.81 3.33
C TYR A 31 -13.82 -2.68 3.70
N VAL A 32 -12.98 -2.19 4.60
CA VAL A 32 -11.79 -2.93 5.05
C VAL A 32 -12.18 -4.22 5.76
N ALA A 33 -13.17 -4.16 6.67
CA ALA A 33 -13.68 -5.34 7.34
C ALA A 33 -14.26 -6.34 6.33
N LYS A 34 -14.97 -5.83 5.31
CA LYS A 34 -15.54 -6.67 4.26
C LYS A 34 -14.48 -7.40 3.46
N LEU A 35 -13.39 -6.71 3.11
CA LEU A 35 -12.26 -7.34 2.40
C LEU A 35 -11.62 -8.43 3.25
N HIS A 36 -11.37 -8.16 4.54
CA HIS A 36 -10.81 -9.17 5.44
C HIS A 36 -11.75 -10.36 5.62
N HIS A 37 -13.05 -10.08 5.70
CA HIS A 37 -14.05 -11.15 5.82
C HIS A 37 -14.07 -12.05 4.57
N LYS A 38 -13.95 -11.46 3.38
CA LYS A 38 -13.89 -12.20 2.12
C LYS A 38 -12.60 -13.00 1.96
N GLY A 39 -11.53 -12.53 2.57
CA GLY A 39 -10.26 -13.26 2.57
C GLY A 39 -9.22 -12.68 1.62
N GLN A 40 -8.05 -13.29 1.63
CA GLN A 40 -6.87 -12.81 0.92
C GLN A 40 -7.11 -12.60 -0.57
N ASP A 41 -7.82 -13.52 -1.22
CA ASP A 41 -8.01 -13.44 -2.67
C ASP A 41 -8.78 -12.19 -3.09
N ALA A 42 -9.71 -11.71 -2.27
CA ALA A 42 -10.43 -10.47 -2.55
C ALA A 42 -9.49 -9.26 -2.51
N ILE A 43 -8.55 -9.25 -1.57
CA ILE A 43 -7.54 -8.19 -1.46
C ILE A 43 -6.59 -8.25 -2.65
N LEU A 44 -6.12 -9.45 -3.01
CA LEU A 44 -5.20 -9.64 -4.14
C LEU A 44 -5.85 -9.24 -5.46
N LYS A 45 -7.14 -9.54 -5.64
CA LYS A 45 -7.88 -9.13 -6.83
C LYS A 45 -7.89 -7.61 -6.98
N LYS A 46 -8.11 -6.88 -5.88
CA LYS A 46 -8.09 -5.41 -5.91
C LYS A 46 -6.72 -4.89 -6.31
N ILE A 47 -5.65 -5.44 -5.77
CA ILE A 47 -4.29 -5.04 -6.11
C ILE A 47 -4.02 -5.26 -7.60
N GLY A 48 -4.43 -6.40 -8.15
CA GLY A 48 -4.29 -6.69 -9.56
C GLY A 48 -5.05 -5.69 -10.44
N GLU A 49 -6.30 -5.39 -10.08
CA GLU A 49 -7.13 -4.42 -10.80
C GLU A 49 -6.51 -3.02 -10.78
N GLU A 50 -6.09 -2.54 -9.58
CA GLU A 50 -5.49 -1.20 -9.45
C GLU A 50 -4.17 -1.09 -10.22
N SER A 51 -3.37 -2.17 -10.25
CA SER A 51 -2.13 -2.18 -11.02
C SER A 51 -2.39 -2.02 -12.51
N CYS A 52 -3.38 -2.72 -13.06
CA CYS A 52 -3.81 -2.58 -14.44
C CYS A 52 -4.31 -1.17 -14.74
N GLU A 53 -5.15 -0.64 -13.87
CA GLU A 53 -5.71 0.70 -14.04
C GLU A 53 -4.63 1.77 -14.00
N LEU A 54 -3.62 1.61 -13.14
CA LEU A 54 -2.48 2.53 -13.08
C LEU A 54 -1.69 2.51 -14.40
N VAL A 55 -1.43 1.33 -14.95
CA VAL A 55 -0.74 1.19 -16.24
C VAL A 55 -1.51 1.92 -17.33
N MET A 56 -2.82 1.71 -17.40
CA MET A 56 -3.68 2.32 -18.41
C MET A 56 -3.72 3.84 -18.24
N ALA A 57 -3.85 4.33 -17.01
CA ALA A 57 -3.85 5.77 -16.73
C ALA A 57 -2.55 6.44 -17.17
N SER A 58 -1.41 5.77 -16.96
CA SER A 58 -0.11 6.26 -17.39
C SER A 58 0.01 6.31 -18.90
N LYS A 59 -0.43 5.26 -19.58
CA LYS A 59 -0.41 5.21 -21.05
C LYS A 59 -1.30 6.28 -21.68
N ASP A 60 -2.41 6.60 -21.02
CA ASP A 60 -3.34 7.64 -21.44
C ASP A 60 -2.86 9.05 -21.05
N GLN A 61 -1.74 9.16 -20.34
CA GLN A 61 -1.16 10.43 -19.89
C GLN A 61 -2.13 11.25 -19.04
N ASP A 62 -2.98 10.58 -18.27
CA ASP A 62 -3.96 11.22 -17.39
C ASP A 62 -3.36 11.33 -15.98
N ALA A 63 -2.73 12.46 -15.69
CA ALA A 63 -2.02 12.66 -14.42
C ALA A 63 -2.92 12.50 -13.20
N ALA A 64 -4.15 13.00 -13.26
CA ALA A 64 -5.09 12.88 -12.14
C ALA A 64 -5.43 11.41 -11.85
N LYS A 65 -5.63 10.62 -12.91
CA LYS A 65 -5.89 9.19 -12.77
C LYS A 65 -4.66 8.43 -12.26
N VAL A 66 -3.47 8.81 -12.72
CA VAL A 66 -2.23 8.20 -12.23
C VAL A 66 -2.14 8.35 -10.70
N ILE A 67 -2.41 9.55 -10.19
CA ILE A 67 -2.41 9.80 -8.75
C ILE A 67 -3.48 8.97 -8.05
N ALA A 68 -4.71 8.98 -8.57
CA ALA A 68 -5.82 8.25 -7.95
C ALA A 68 -5.58 6.75 -7.91
N GLU A 69 -5.12 6.17 -9.02
CA GLU A 69 -4.87 4.73 -9.08
C GLU A 69 -3.64 4.33 -8.25
N THR A 70 -2.63 5.19 -8.15
CA THR A 70 -1.51 4.95 -7.26
C THR A 70 -1.97 4.95 -5.80
N ALA A 71 -2.83 5.89 -5.42
CA ALA A 71 -3.39 5.94 -4.07
C ALA A 71 -4.19 4.67 -3.76
N ASP A 72 -5.01 4.21 -4.71
CA ASP A 72 -5.78 2.98 -4.54
C ASP A 72 -4.86 1.76 -4.39
N LEU A 73 -3.80 1.70 -5.18
CA LEU A 73 -2.83 0.61 -5.11
C LEU A 73 -2.12 0.60 -3.75
N TRP A 74 -1.69 1.77 -3.26
CA TRP A 74 -1.06 1.88 -1.95
C TRP A 74 -2.03 1.47 -0.84
N PHE A 75 -3.28 1.94 -0.93
CA PHE A 75 -4.32 1.61 0.06
C PHE A 75 -4.50 0.09 0.17
N HIS A 76 -4.72 -0.58 -0.96
CA HIS A 76 -4.94 -2.03 -0.94
C HIS A 76 -3.67 -2.82 -0.57
N SER A 77 -2.50 -2.27 -0.89
CA SER A 77 -1.23 -2.86 -0.42
C SER A 77 -1.12 -2.81 1.10
N LEU A 78 -1.55 -1.70 1.71
CA LEU A 78 -1.57 -1.58 3.17
C LEU A 78 -2.60 -2.54 3.79
N VAL A 79 -3.74 -2.72 3.14
CA VAL A 79 -4.73 -3.72 3.59
C VAL A 79 -4.12 -5.12 3.58
N LEU A 80 -3.38 -5.44 2.51
CA LEU A 80 -2.69 -6.74 2.40
C LEU A 80 -1.64 -6.92 3.50
N LEU A 81 -0.88 -5.88 3.80
CA LEU A 81 0.08 -5.92 4.91
C LEU A 81 -0.64 -6.28 6.22
N GLY A 82 -1.79 -5.64 6.48
CA GLY A 82 -2.60 -5.94 7.65
C GLY A 82 -3.11 -7.37 7.69
N TRP A 83 -3.40 -7.96 6.54
CA TRP A 83 -3.77 -9.38 6.45
C TRP A 83 -2.64 -10.28 6.95
N HIS A 84 -1.40 -9.91 6.68
CA HIS A 84 -0.21 -10.66 7.09
C HIS A 84 0.33 -10.24 8.46
N GLY A 85 -0.35 -9.34 9.18
CA GLY A 85 0.14 -8.84 10.46
C GLY A 85 1.33 -7.90 10.34
N LEU A 86 1.53 -7.32 9.15
CA LEU A 86 2.62 -6.40 8.86
C LEU A 86 2.10 -4.96 8.80
N THR A 87 3.02 -4.00 8.80
CA THR A 87 2.68 -2.57 8.82
C THR A 87 3.45 -1.80 7.75
N ALA A 88 3.01 -0.55 7.52
CA ALA A 88 3.73 0.36 6.65
C ALA A 88 5.18 0.58 7.14
N ALA A 89 5.40 0.58 8.46
CA ALA A 89 6.74 0.76 9.03
C ALA A 89 7.70 -0.34 8.55
N ASP A 90 7.22 -1.57 8.39
CA ASP A 90 8.04 -2.68 7.89
C ASP A 90 8.54 -2.39 6.47
N VAL A 91 7.66 -1.85 5.62
CA VAL A 91 8.01 -1.50 4.24
C VAL A 91 8.98 -0.32 4.21
N LEU A 92 8.72 0.71 5.04
CA LEU A 92 9.58 1.88 5.12
C LEU A 92 10.98 1.49 5.59
N ALA A 93 11.09 0.58 6.54
CA ALA A 93 12.39 0.08 7.01
C ALA A 93 13.16 -0.61 5.87
N GLU A 94 12.47 -1.40 5.05
CA GLU A 94 13.09 -2.07 3.90
C GLU A 94 13.54 -1.06 2.84
N LEU A 95 12.73 -0.04 2.58
CA LEU A 95 13.12 1.03 1.65
C LEU A 95 14.33 1.81 2.16
N ASP A 96 14.36 2.11 3.46
CA ASP A 96 15.48 2.80 4.09
C ASP A 96 16.76 1.97 3.94
N ARG A 97 16.67 0.67 4.19
CA ARG A 97 17.81 -0.24 4.01
C ARG A 97 18.36 -0.18 2.58
N ARG A 98 17.49 -0.10 1.58
CA ARG A 98 17.89 -0.10 0.17
C ARG A 98 18.52 1.22 -0.27
N MET A 99 18.25 2.33 0.42
CA MET A 99 18.73 3.65 -0.01
C MET A 99 20.25 3.76 -0.05
N GLY A 100 20.96 2.98 0.75
CA GLY A 100 22.42 2.96 0.76
C GLY A 100 23.05 2.02 -0.27
N LEU A 101 22.26 1.29 -1.08
CA LEU A 101 22.76 0.29 -2.01
C LEU A 101 22.43 0.69 -3.45
N SER A 102 23.33 0.34 -4.41
CA SER A 102 23.00 0.50 -5.82
C SER A 102 21.93 -0.53 -6.22
N GLY A 103 21.11 -0.18 -7.20
CA GLY A 103 20.08 -1.10 -7.68
C GLY A 103 20.63 -2.43 -8.19
N LEU A 104 21.80 -2.40 -8.80
CA LEU A 104 22.45 -3.63 -9.30
C LEU A 104 22.92 -4.52 -8.15
N VAL A 105 23.51 -3.94 -7.10
CA VAL A 105 23.96 -4.70 -5.93
C VAL A 105 22.75 -5.31 -5.22
N GLU A 106 21.69 -4.56 -5.04
CA GLU A 106 20.48 -5.06 -4.39
C GLU A 106 19.85 -6.21 -5.17
N LYS A 107 19.80 -6.11 -6.49
CA LYS A 107 19.25 -7.17 -7.34
C LYS A 107 20.08 -8.44 -7.23
N ALA A 108 21.41 -8.31 -7.20
CA ALA A 108 22.31 -9.46 -7.06
C ALA A 108 22.15 -10.17 -5.71
N ASN A 109 21.81 -9.44 -4.66
CA ASN A 109 21.70 -9.97 -3.30
C ASN A 109 20.30 -10.50 -2.96
N ARG A 110 19.29 -10.32 -3.81
CA ARG A 110 17.95 -10.81 -3.52
C ARG A 110 17.88 -12.33 -3.58
N PRO A 111 17.17 -12.96 -2.66
CA PRO A 111 16.82 -14.37 -2.76
C PRO A 111 15.96 -14.60 -4.01
N GLN A 112 16.20 -15.70 -4.68
CA GLN A 112 15.43 -16.04 -5.89
C GLN A 112 14.22 -16.87 -5.58
#